data_3da007cf63c766921b06723defc29916
#
_entry.id   3da007cf63c766921b06723defc29916
#
_cell.length_a   1.000
_cell.length_b   1.000
_cell.length_c   1.000
_cell.angle_alpha   90.00
_cell.angle_beta   90.00
_cell.angle_gamma   90.00
#
_symmetry.space_group_name_H-M   'P 1'
#
loop_
_entity.id
_entity.type
_entity.pdbx_description
1 polymer ?
#
loop_
_entity_poly.entity_id
_entity_poly.type
_entity_poly.pdbx_seq_one_letter_code
_entity_poly.pdbx_strand_id
1 'polypeptide(L)'
;MNPIEGIKTISQVLKLILSVLTVLIVFILMLHFNPEAFHSKNIDPANWKPRSVLTDLEGESQASLIKFGHELITKTPQYIGPMSNDERKRLAGNNLTCQNCHLEAGTKPGAGSFVGVFNRFPQFRGRENKIGSLEERINGCMQRSMNGDTLQETSLEMKAMIAYIKWLSDDVPEEKIDMYKGFVKVNLPEERADPLVGKSIYEKTCVSCHGADGQGVRLNENSLYQYPPLWGKDTYNDGAGMHRVITAAEFIKGNMPYLLATWDNPVLSDEEAYHVAAYINSFDRPQKSNKEADFPDKKLKPVSTPYGPWTDAFSAEQHKYGPFQPIMTYYEKELGLKKSK
;
A
#
# COMPACT_ATOMS: atom_id res chain seq x y z
N MET A 1 -8.24 66.80 18.58
CA MET A 1 -7.23 65.74 18.27
C MET A 1 -5.86 66.42 18.36
N ASN A 2 -5.00 65.88 19.23
CA ASN A 2 -3.67 66.49 19.47
C ASN A 2 -2.81 66.36 18.21
N PRO A 3 -2.25 67.45 17.63
CA PRO A 3 -1.46 67.37 16.38
C PRO A 3 -0.30 66.39 16.45
N ILE A 4 0.27 66.14 17.63
CA ILE A 4 1.36 65.20 17.87
C ILE A 4 0.89 63.73 17.74
N GLU A 5 -0.35 63.40 18.17
CA GLU A 5 -0.94 62.07 17.99
C GLU A 5 -1.23 61.76 16.53
N GLY A 6 -1.71 62.75 15.78
CA GLY A 6 -1.94 62.61 14.33
C GLY A 6 -0.65 62.28 13.56
N ILE A 7 0.46 62.98 13.90
CA ILE A 7 1.78 62.72 13.27
C ILE A 7 2.31 61.33 13.60
N LYS A 8 2.15 60.86 14.84
CA LYS A 8 2.54 59.49 15.23
C LYS A 8 1.76 58.42 14.47
N THR A 9 0.44 58.60 14.33
CA THR A 9 -0.42 57.67 13.60
C THR A 9 -0.04 57.61 12.11
N ILE A 10 0.19 58.78 11.48
CA ILE A 10 0.63 58.85 10.08
C ILE A 10 1.99 58.15 9.90
N SER A 11 2.95 58.38 10.84
CA SER A 11 4.26 57.70 10.80
C SER A 11 4.15 56.18 10.93
N GLN A 12 3.24 55.68 11.78
CA GLN A 12 3.01 54.23 11.93
C GLN A 12 2.39 53.63 10.67
N VAL A 13 1.39 54.29 10.07
CA VAL A 13 0.78 53.84 8.81
C VAL A 13 1.80 53.86 7.67
N LEU A 14 2.66 54.85 7.59
CA LEU A 14 3.70 54.93 6.55
C LEU A 14 4.73 53.80 6.69
N LYS A 15 5.14 53.47 7.92
CA LYS A 15 6.02 52.35 8.21
C LYS A 15 5.39 51.01 7.82
N LEU A 16 4.09 50.81 8.10
CA LEU A 16 3.36 49.61 7.73
C LEU A 16 3.28 49.47 6.20
N ILE A 17 2.94 50.56 5.49
CA ILE A 17 2.91 50.57 4.00
C ILE A 17 4.28 50.25 3.43
N LEU A 18 5.35 50.86 3.97
CA LEU A 18 6.72 50.56 3.51
C LEU A 18 7.12 49.13 3.74
N SER A 19 6.76 48.54 4.89
CA SER A 19 6.99 47.11 5.20
C SER A 19 6.27 46.21 4.23
N VAL A 20 4.99 46.46 3.93
CA VAL A 20 4.21 45.68 2.96
C VAL A 20 4.81 45.77 1.56
N LEU A 21 5.20 46.96 1.13
CA LEU A 21 5.86 47.18 -0.17
C LEU A 21 7.20 46.44 -0.26
N THR A 22 8.00 46.44 0.81
CA THR A 22 9.27 45.68 0.85
C THR A 22 9.04 44.17 0.71
N VAL A 23 8.04 43.63 1.43
CA VAL A 23 7.69 42.17 1.31
C VAL A 23 7.20 41.87 -0.11
N LEU A 24 6.42 42.72 -0.72
CA LEU A 24 5.90 42.55 -2.08
C LEU A 24 7.03 42.60 -3.12
N ILE A 25 7.98 43.51 -2.97
CA ILE A 25 9.18 43.61 -3.82
C ILE A 25 10.06 42.37 -3.69
N VAL A 26 10.31 41.89 -2.45
CA VAL A 26 11.07 40.65 -2.21
C VAL A 26 10.36 39.47 -2.85
N PHE A 27 9.03 39.39 -2.72
CA PHE A 27 8.23 38.32 -3.34
C PHE A 27 8.30 38.38 -4.88
N ILE A 28 8.18 39.56 -5.48
CA ILE A 28 8.32 39.75 -6.94
C ILE A 28 9.74 39.40 -7.41
N LEU A 29 10.77 39.75 -6.65
CA LEU A 29 12.15 39.36 -6.95
C LEU A 29 12.34 37.88 -6.85
N MET A 30 11.77 37.19 -5.84
CA MET A 30 11.78 35.70 -5.72
C MET A 30 11.12 35.07 -6.95
N LEU A 31 9.96 35.59 -7.40
CA LEU A 31 9.30 35.10 -8.60
C LEU A 31 10.14 35.32 -9.87
N HIS A 32 10.86 36.45 -9.94
CA HIS A 32 11.67 36.78 -11.11
C HIS A 32 12.96 35.94 -11.19
N PHE A 33 13.64 35.73 -10.05
CA PHE A 33 14.91 35.02 -10.01
C PHE A 33 14.77 33.50 -9.84
N ASN A 34 13.58 33.00 -9.39
CA ASN A 34 13.26 31.59 -9.30
C ASN A 34 11.89 31.28 -9.92
N PRO A 35 11.70 31.50 -11.23
CA PRO A 35 10.42 31.25 -11.87
C PRO A 35 10.00 29.77 -11.77
N GLU A 36 10.97 28.85 -11.73
CA GLU A 36 10.70 27.41 -11.62
C GLU A 36 10.18 26.98 -10.24
N ALA A 37 10.42 27.75 -9.18
CA ALA A 37 9.91 27.45 -7.84
C ALA A 37 8.36 27.50 -7.74
N PHE A 38 7.70 28.13 -8.70
CA PHE A 38 6.26 28.32 -8.75
C PHE A 38 5.61 27.78 -10.04
N HIS A 39 6.40 27.23 -10.96
CA HIS A 39 5.87 26.49 -12.09
C HIS A 39 5.73 25.02 -11.68
N SER A 40 4.49 24.55 -11.56
CA SER A 40 4.27 23.10 -11.68
C SER A 40 4.85 22.68 -13.03
N LYS A 41 5.79 21.74 -13.03
CA LYS A 41 6.26 21.13 -14.29
C LYS A 41 5.01 20.73 -15.06
N ASN A 42 4.78 21.33 -16.22
CA ASN A 42 3.73 20.85 -17.13
C ASN A 42 4.18 19.48 -17.65
N ILE A 43 3.86 18.47 -16.86
CA ILE A 43 4.13 17.09 -17.22
C ILE A 43 3.01 16.68 -18.17
N ASP A 44 3.36 16.33 -19.39
CA ASP A 44 2.42 15.74 -20.33
C ASP A 44 1.95 14.39 -19.78
N PRO A 45 0.67 14.25 -19.37
CA PRO A 45 0.18 13.01 -18.78
C PRO A 45 0.28 11.82 -19.74
N ALA A 46 0.26 12.03 -21.03
CA ALA A 46 0.35 10.98 -22.04
C ALA A 46 1.72 10.28 -22.01
N ASN A 47 2.78 11.03 -21.70
CA ASN A 47 4.16 10.55 -21.66
C ASN A 47 4.69 10.31 -20.26
N TRP A 48 3.88 10.57 -19.23
CA TRP A 48 4.29 10.38 -17.85
C TRP A 48 4.44 8.88 -17.50
N LYS A 49 5.52 8.55 -16.79
CA LYS A 49 5.80 7.22 -16.22
C LYS A 49 6.27 7.39 -14.78
N PRO A 50 6.05 6.36 -13.91
CA PRO A 50 6.65 6.36 -12.59
C PRO A 50 8.17 6.52 -12.66
N ARG A 51 8.73 7.25 -11.73
CA ARG A 51 10.18 7.45 -11.62
C ARG A 51 10.91 6.13 -11.35
N SER A 52 12.12 6.00 -11.90
CA SER A 52 12.99 4.83 -11.75
C SER A 52 14.29 5.22 -11.06
N VAL A 53 14.67 4.46 -10.03
CA VAL A 53 15.97 4.66 -9.35
C VAL A 53 17.18 4.42 -10.26
N LEU A 54 16.98 3.78 -11.43
CA LEU A 54 18.04 3.52 -12.39
C LEU A 54 18.36 4.74 -13.27
N THR A 55 17.38 5.62 -13.49
CA THR A 55 17.49 6.72 -14.46
C THR A 55 17.22 8.10 -13.86
N ASP A 56 16.47 8.22 -12.76
CA ASP A 56 15.87 9.49 -12.37
C ASP A 56 16.37 9.99 -10.99
N LEU A 57 17.49 9.43 -10.47
CA LEU A 57 18.09 9.87 -9.20
C LEU A 57 19.09 11.01 -9.37
N GLU A 58 19.55 11.29 -10.59
CA GLU A 58 20.52 12.36 -10.83
C GLU A 58 19.91 13.73 -10.47
N GLY A 59 20.62 14.49 -9.65
CA GLY A 59 20.14 15.80 -9.17
C GLY A 59 19.21 15.76 -7.96
N GLU A 60 18.77 14.59 -7.52
CA GLU A 60 17.91 14.48 -6.33
C GLU A 60 18.72 14.73 -5.04
N SER A 61 18.22 15.65 -4.20
CA SER A 61 18.91 16.04 -2.96
C SER A 61 19.03 14.91 -1.93
N GLN A 62 18.16 13.90 -2.02
CA GLN A 62 18.12 12.74 -1.14
C GLN A 62 18.37 11.42 -1.88
N ALA A 63 19.10 11.44 -3.00
CA ALA A 63 19.33 10.29 -3.87
C ALA A 63 19.75 9.01 -3.11
N SER A 64 20.70 9.12 -2.18
CA SER A 64 21.20 7.98 -1.38
C SER A 64 20.10 7.41 -0.48
N LEU A 65 19.27 8.25 0.12
CA LEU A 65 18.18 7.83 1.00
C LEU A 65 17.04 7.18 0.20
N ILE A 66 16.70 7.74 -0.95
CA ILE A 66 15.71 7.20 -1.90
C ILE A 66 16.16 5.84 -2.41
N LYS A 67 17.43 5.71 -2.81
CA LYS A 67 18.01 4.45 -3.25
C LYS A 67 17.96 3.39 -2.14
N PHE A 68 18.30 3.75 -0.91
CA PHE A 68 18.23 2.85 0.23
C PHE A 68 16.77 2.42 0.51
N GLY A 69 15.79 3.33 0.38
CA GLY A 69 14.37 3.01 0.47
C GLY A 69 13.92 1.98 -0.58
N HIS A 70 14.34 2.16 -1.82
CA HIS A 70 14.11 1.18 -2.90
C HIS A 70 14.72 -0.20 -2.56
N GLU A 71 15.95 -0.23 -2.04
CA GLU A 71 16.61 -1.49 -1.64
C GLU A 71 15.86 -2.18 -0.49
N LEU A 72 15.37 -1.43 0.49
CA LEU A 72 14.54 -1.97 1.57
C LEU A 72 13.24 -2.62 1.02
N ILE A 73 12.61 -2.01 0.02
CA ILE A 73 11.40 -2.55 -0.63
C ILE A 73 11.69 -3.81 -1.44
N THR A 74 12.82 -3.83 -2.16
CA THR A 74 13.15 -4.91 -3.10
C THR A 74 13.96 -6.04 -2.48
N LYS A 75 14.62 -5.77 -1.35
CA LYS A 75 15.53 -6.70 -0.67
C LYS A 75 15.25 -6.78 0.84
N THR A 76 14.00 -6.62 1.26
CA THR A 76 13.57 -6.54 2.66
C THR A 76 14.25 -7.56 3.58
N PRO A 77 14.29 -8.89 3.25
CA PRO A 77 14.91 -9.89 4.13
C PRO A 77 16.40 -9.65 4.40
N GLN A 78 17.12 -9.07 3.45
CA GLN A 78 18.57 -8.84 3.57
C GLN A 78 18.90 -7.64 4.47
N TYR A 79 18.01 -6.66 4.57
CA TYR A 79 18.25 -5.44 5.35
C TYR A 79 17.58 -5.48 6.73
N ILE A 80 16.30 -5.91 6.78
CA ILE A 80 15.48 -5.84 7.99
C ILE A 80 14.74 -7.15 8.29
N GLY A 81 15.18 -8.28 7.73
CA GLY A 81 14.55 -9.57 7.92
C GLY A 81 15.52 -10.70 8.21
N PRO A 82 15.10 -11.97 8.04
CA PRO A 82 15.85 -13.15 8.46
C PRO A 82 17.26 -13.26 7.85
N MET A 83 17.49 -12.66 6.69
CA MET A 83 18.77 -12.68 5.98
C MET A 83 19.70 -11.52 6.37
N SER A 84 19.31 -10.64 7.29
CA SER A 84 20.17 -9.54 7.74
C SER A 84 21.36 -10.07 8.55
N ASN A 85 22.54 -9.54 8.28
CA ASN A 85 23.75 -9.84 9.05
C ASN A 85 23.70 -9.26 10.49
N ASP A 86 22.90 -8.22 10.72
CA ASP A 86 22.66 -7.65 12.05
C ASP A 86 21.35 -8.20 12.61
N GLU A 87 21.44 -9.06 13.62
CA GLU A 87 20.26 -9.69 14.25
C GLU A 87 19.28 -8.67 14.83
N ARG A 88 19.76 -7.53 15.30
CA ARG A 88 18.92 -6.45 15.85
C ARG A 88 18.04 -5.79 14.79
N LYS A 89 18.36 -5.99 13.51
CA LYS A 89 17.58 -5.51 12.37
C LYS A 89 16.60 -6.53 11.82
N ARG A 90 16.56 -7.76 12.35
CA ARG A 90 15.65 -8.81 11.89
C ARG A 90 14.22 -8.58 12.39
N LEU A 91 13.60 -7.50 11.90
CA LEU A 91 12.24 -7.11 12.26
C LEU A 91 11.17 -7.77 11.39
N ALA A 92 11.44 -8.07 10.12
CA ALA A 92 10.56 -8.92 9.33
C ALA A 92 10.74 -10.39 9.72
N GLY A 93 9.63 -11.10 9.95
CA GLY A 93 9.64 -12.50 10.42
C GLY A 93 9.53 -13.53 9.30
N ASN A 94 9.51 -13.10 8.04
CA ASN A 94 9.50 -13.96 6.85
C ASN A 94 10.49 -13.44 5.79
N ASN A 95 10.72 -14.24 4.75
CA ASN A 95 11.63 -13.89 3.66
C ASN A 95 10.92 -13.23 2.45
N LEU A 96 9.72 -12.69 2.63
CA LEU A 96 9.07 -11.89 1.61
C LEU A 96 9.75 -10.53 1.48
N THR A 97 9.71 -9.99 0.27
CA THR A 97 10.01 -8.58 0.03
C THR A 97 8.72 -7.77 -0.08
N CYS A 98 8.75 -6.48 0.18
CA CYS A 98 7.59 -5.62 0.00
C CYS A 98 7.11 -5.67 -1.47
N GLN A 99 8.03 -5.77 -2.43
CA GLN A 99 7.69 -5.88 -3.86
C GLN A 99 7.00 -7.19 -4.25
N ASN A 100 6.96 -8.23 -3.40
CA ASN A 100 6.19 -9.43 -3.72
C ASN A 100 4.68 -9.16 -3.80
N CYS A 101 4.20 -8.10 -3.13
CA CYS A 101 2.82 -7.62 -3.20
C CYS A 101 2.72 -6.24 -3.89
N HIS A 102 3.73 -5.39 -3.71
CA HIS A 102 3.84 -4.07 -4.35
C HIS A 102 4.78 -4.18 -5.56
N LEU A 103 4.29 -4.85 -6.61
CA LEU A 103 5.10 -5.29 -7.75
C LEU A 103 5.88 -4.14 -8.41
N GLU A 104 7.02 -4.49 -9.04
CA GLU A 104 7.92 -3.53 -9.68
C GLU A 104 8.37 -2.43 -8.72
N ALA A 105 8.80 -2.84 -7.52
CA ALA A 105 9.18 -1.93 -6.44
C ALA A 105 8.10 -0.91 -6.07
N GLY A 106 6.82 -1.24 -6.27
CA GLY A 106 5.68 -0.38 -5.99
C GLY A 106 5.28 0.54 -7.14
N THR A 107 5.76 0.32 -8.36
CA THR A 107 5.42 1.16 -9.51
C THR A 107 4.36 0.54 -10.43
N LYS A 108 4.01 -0.76 -10.27
CA LYS A 108 3.03 -1.43 -11.13
C LYS A 108 1.60 -0.96 -10.84
N PRO A 109 0.83 -0.52 -11.86
CA PRO A 109 -0.60 -0.24 -11.72
C PRO A 109 -1.37 -1.49 -11.27
N GLY A 110 -2.43 -1.29 -10.46
CA GLY A 110 -3.27 -2.40 -10.00
C GLY A 110 -2.61 -3.38 -9.02
N ALA A 111 -1.37 -3.11 -8.58
CA ALA A 111 -0.63 -3.93 -7.62
C ALA A 111 -0.44 -3.24 -6.26
N GLY A 112 -1.40 -2.38 -5.85
CA GLY A 112 -1.25 -1.60 -4.62
C GLY A 112 -0.02 -0.70 -4.67
N SER A 113 0.16 0.01 -5.78
CA SER A 113 1.32 0.83 -6.07
C SER A 113 1.60 1.89 -5.00
N PHE A 114 2.87 2.30 -4.90
CA PHE A 114 3.31 3.40 -4.04
C PHE A 114 3.17 4.77 -4.71
N VAL A 115 2.94 4.82 -6.01
CA VAL A 115 2.71 6.04 -6.78
C VAL A 115 1.53 6.83 -6.18
N GLY A 116 1.77 8.08 -5.82
CA GLY A 116 0.76 8.96 -5.22
C GLY A 116 0.34 8.58 -3.79
N VAL A 117 0.99 7.59 -3.16
CA VAL A 117 0.59 7.13 -1.81
C VAL A 117 0.90 8.17 -0.74
N PHE A 118 2.07 8.81 -0.78
CA PHE A 118 2.49 9.78 0.23
C PHE A 118 1.46 10.89 0.41
N ASN A 119 0.92 11.41 -0.69
CA ASN A 119 -0.03 12.53 -0.69
C ASN A 119 -1.41 12.17 -0.11
N ARG A 120 -1.69 10.90 0.17
CA ARG A 120 -2.94 10.43 0.78
C ARG A 120 -2.86 10.32 2.30
N PHE A 121 -1.70 10.53 2.91
CA PHE A 121 -1.51 10.47 4.34
C PHE A 121 -1.30 11.87 4.95
N PRO A 122 -1.76 12.10 6.19
CA PRO A 122 -2.47 11.17 7.08
C PRO A 122 -3.91 10.88 6.61
N GLN A 123 -4.40 9.65 6.88
CA GLN A 123 -5.78 9.28 6.53
C GLN A 123 -6.44 8.42 7.60
N PHE A 124 -7.79 8.39 7.60
CA PHE A 124 -8.53 7.51 8.51
C PHE A 124 -8.30 6.04 8.14
N ARG A 125 -8.04 5.23 9.16
CA ARG A 125 -7.75 3.81 9.06
C ARG A 125 -8.72 3.01 9.93
N GLY A 126 -9.67 2.33 9.29
CA GLY A 126 -10.70 1.57 9.99
C GLY A 126 -10.16 0.42 10.84
N ARG A 127 -8.98 -0.14 10.48
CA ARG A 127 -8.38 -1.22 11.26
C ARG A 127 -7.92 -0.77 12.64
N GLU A 128 -7.38 0.40 12.75
CA GLU A 128 -6.90 1.03 13.97
C GLU A 128 -7.94 2.01 14.56
N ASN A 129 -9.01 2.30 13.81
CA ASN A 129 -10.08 3.25 14.13
C ASN A 129 -9.55 4.65 14.50
N LYS A 130 -8.57 5.14 13.75
CA LYS A 130 -7.96 6.46 13.95
C LYS A 130 -7.40 7.04 12.64
N ILE A 131 -7.10 8.33 12.65
CA ILE A 131 -6.26 8.96 11.64
C ILE A 131 -4.82 8.47 11.88
N GLY A 132 -4.22 7.86 10.85
CA GLY A 132 -2.88 7.29 10.94
C GLY A 132 -1.94 7.85 9.90
N SER A 133 -0.64 7.81 10.21
CA SER A 133 0.46 8.22 9.34
C SER A 133 0.85 7.14 8.33
N LEU A 134 1.74 7.47 7.40
CA LEU A 134 2.30 6.49 6.46
C LEU A 134 3.25 5.53 7.19
N GLU A 135 3.98 5.97 8.19
CA GLU A 135 4.83 5.16 9.07
C GLU A 135 4.02 4.07 9.78
N GLU A 136 2.90 4.44 10.37
CA GLU A 136 1.97 3.49 10.99
C GLU A 136 1.39 2.50 9.96
N ARG A 137 1.17 2.95 8.71
CA ARG A 137 0.72 2.06 7.63
C ARG A 137 1.78 1.05 7.24
N ILE A 138 3.05 1.47 7.14
CA ILE A 138 4.20 0.59 6.88
C ILE A 138 4.33 -0.42 8.03
N ASN A 139 4.28 0.03 9.27
CA ASN A 139 4.32 -0.83 10.45
C ASN A 139 3.17 -1.85 10.48
N GLY A 140 1.99 -1.46 10.02
CA GLY A 140 0.89 -2.41 9.81
C GLY A 140 1.22 -3.51 8.78
N CYS A 141 2.04 -3.24 7.77
CA CYS A 141 2.54 -4.28 6.84
C CYS A 141 3.63 -5.13 7.50
N MET A 142 4.54 -4.53 8.27
CA MET A 142 5.57 -5.26 8.99
C MET A 142 4.96 -6.31 9.92
N GLN A 143 3.96 -5.95 10.71
CA GLN A 143 3.30 -6.86 11.64
C GLN A 143 2.44 -7.95 10.99
N ARG A 144 2.00 -7.77 9.73
CA ARG A 144 1.05 -8.67 9.07
C ARG A 144 1.65 -9.34 7.83
N SER A 145 1.96 -8.57 6.81
CA SER A 145 2.51 -9.08 5.55
C SER A 145 3.91 -9.64 5.74
N MET A 146 4.72 -8.98 6.57
CA MET A 146 6.07 -9.41 6.87
C MET A 146 6.14 -10.31 8.13
N ASN A 147 5.01 -10.62 8.76
CA ASN A 147 4.89 -11.48 9.95
C ASN A 147 5.93 -11.17 11.04
N GLY A 148 6.17 -9.89 11.30
CA GLY A 148 7.27 -9.41 12.15
C GLY A 148 6.87 -8.29 13.11
N ASP A 149 7.87 -7.53 13.51
CA ASP A 149 7.75 -6.42 14.44
C ASP A 149 7.79 -5.06 13.74
N THR A 150 7.46 -4.00 14.46
CA THR A 150 7.44 -2.63 13.95
C THR A 150 8.85 -2.04 13.85
N LEU A 151 9.05 -1.22 12.83
CA LEU A 151 10.19 -0.30 12.74
C LEU A 151 9.95 0.92 13.64
N GLN A 152 11.01 1.43 14.26
CA GLN A 152 10.93 2.73 14.90
C GLN A 152 10.71 3.81 13.84
N GLU A 153 9.77 4.73 14.07
CA GLU A 153 9.42 5.78 13.11
C GLU A 153 10.61 6.72 12.80
N THR A 154 11.51 6.88 13.76
CA THR A 154 12.73 7.71 13.62
C THR A 154 13.92 6.97 13.01
N SER A 155 13.80 5.66 12.74
CA SER A 155 14.89 4.85 12.18
C SER A 155 15.27 5.30 10.77
N LEU A 156 16.49 5.01 10.37
CA LEU A 156 16.98 5.29 9.02
C LEU A 156 16.19 4.50 7.98
N GLU A 157 15.85 3.27 8.29
CA GLU A 157 15.08 2.37 7.43
C GLU A 157 13.67 2.94 7.15
N MET A 158 12.97 3.41 8.18
CA MET A 158 11.64 4.03 8.01
C MET A 158 11.75 5.31 7.18
N LYS A 159 12.70 6.19 7.51
CA LYS A 159 12.94 7.44 6.76
C LYS A 159 13.26 7.17 5.29
N ALA A 160 14.04 6.12 5.00
CA ALA A 160 14.38 5.75 3.64
C ALA A 160 13.16 5.23 2.86
N MET A 161 12.33 4.38 3.46
CA MET A 161 11.07 3.93 2.84
C MET A 161 10.13 5.10 2.55
N ILE A 162 9.98 6.03 3.50
CA ILE A 162 9.16 7.23 3.32
C ILE A 162 9.72 8.12 2.20
N ALA A 163 11.04 8.33 2.17
CA ALA A 163 11.68 9.13 1.11
C ALA A 163 11.43 8.53 -0.28
N TYR A 164 11.55 7.20 -0.42
CA TYR A 164 11.26 6.51 -1.67
C TYR A 164 9.78 6.63 -2.08
N ILE A 165 8.85 6.38 -1.16
CA ILE A 165 7.41 6.48 -1.43
C ILE A 165 7.00 7.92 -1.75
N LYS A 166 7.60 8.91 -1.06
CA LYS A 166 7.38 10.33 -1.35
C LYS A 166 7.87 10.67 -2.75
N TRP A 167 9.08 10.28 -3.09
CA TRP A 167 9.69 10.51 -4.40
C TRP A 167 8.85 9.91 -5.55
N LEU A 168 8.26 8.73 -5.36
CA LEU A 168 7.30 8.13 -6.31
C LEU A 168 5.95 8.85 -6.34
N SER A 169 5.66 9.68 -5.35
CA SER A 169 4.39 10.43 -5.25
C SER A 169 4.50 11.87 -5.75
N ASP A 170 5.72 12.34 -5.98
CA ASP A 170 5.95 13.67 -6.50
C ASP A 170 5.64 13.72 -8.02
N ASP A 171 5.02 14.79 -8.46
CA ASP A 171 4.73 15.08 -9.88
C ASP A 171 3.84 14.03 -10.59
N VAL A 172 2.97 13.33 -9.87
CA VAL A 172 2.01 12.38 -10.46
C VAL A 172 0.82 13.15 -11.03
N PRO A 173 0.53 13.08 -12.34
CA PRO A 173 -0.66 13.71 -12.91
C PRO A 173 -1.95 13.18 -12.28
N GLU A 174 -2.91 14.06 -12.03
CA GLU A 174 -4.16 13.72 -11.34
C GLU A 174 -4.92 12.58 -12.05
N GLU A 175 -4.99 12.61 -13.36
CA GLU A 175 -5.64 11.59 -14.20
C GLU A 175 -4.96 10.22 -14.16
N LYS A 176 -3.73 10.14 -13.67
CA LYS A 176 -3.02 8.86 -13.50
C LYS A 176 -3.23 8.24 -12.11
N ILE A 177 -3.63 9.01 -11.12
CA ILE A 177 -3.70 8.55 -9.71
C ILE A 177 -4.58 7.31 -9.55
N ASP A 178 -5.75 7.28 -10.19
CA ASP A 178 -6.71 6.19 -9.99
C ASP A 178 -6.22 4.84 -10.51
N MET A 179 -5.44 4.79 -11.59
CA MET A 179 -4.87 3.53 -12.11
C MET A 179 -3.83 2.91 -11.16
N TYR A 180 -3.18 3.74 -10.31
CA TYR A 180 -2.20 3.29 -9.31
C TYR A 180 -2.83 3.01 -7.95
N LYS A 181 -4.14 3.26 -7.77
CA LYS A 181 -4.82 3.16 -6.48
C LYS A 181 -5.39 1.77 -6.22
N GLY A 182 -4.77 1.01 -5.32
CA GLY A 182 -5.28 -0.28 -4.85
C GLY A 182 -5.09 -1.43 -5.85
N PHE A 183 -6.09 -2.30 -5.93
CA PHE A 183 -6.11 -3.48 -6.78
C PHE A 183 -7.27 -3.42 -7.78
N VAL A 184 -7.20 -4.25 -8.82
CA VAL A 184 -8.26 -4.38 -9.83
C VAL A 184 -9.52 -4.96 -9.18
N LYS A 185 -10.66 -4.33 -9.41
CA LYS A 185 -11.92 -4.79 -8.84
C LYS A 185 -12.39 -6.09 -9.45
N VAL A 186 -12.94 -6.96 -8.60
CA VAL A 186 -13.58 -8.22 -8.97
C VAL A 186 -15.09 -8.07 -8.76
N ASN A 187 -15.87 -8.42 -9.79
CA ASN A 187 -17.31 -8.62 -9.63
C ASN A 187 -17.49 -9.95 -8.90
N LEU A 188 -17.88 -9.86 -7.63
CA LEU A 188 -18.01 -11.05 -6.79
C LEU A 188 -19.16 -11.94 -7.27
N PRO A 189 -18.92 -13.25 -7.49
CA PRO A 189 -20.00 -14.21 -7.72
C PRO A 189 -21.01 -14.22 -6.57
N GLU A 190 -22.26 -14.55 -6.85
CA GLU A 190 -23.29 -14.68 -5.80
C GLU A 190 -23.12 -15.94 -4.97
N GLU A 191 -22.30 -16.86 -5.42
CA GLU A 191 -21.98 -18.10 -4.76
C GLU A 191 -20.72 -18.02 -3.89
N ARG A 192 -20.54 -19.04 -3.09
CA ARG A 192 -19.34 -19.20 -2.26
C ARG A 192 -18.13 -19.53 -3.13
N ALA A 193 -16.98 -18.96 -2.80
CA ALA A 193 -15.71 -19.37 -3.39
C ALA A 193 -15.40 -20.85 -3.06
N ASP A 194 -15.14 -21.66 -4.09
CA ASP A 194 -14.87 -23.09 -3.96
C ASP A 194 -13.35 -23.35 -4.04
N PRO A 195 -12.70 -23.78 -2.93
CA PRO A 195 -11.29 -24.16 -2.95
C PRO A 195 -10.96 -25.34 -3.87
N LEU A 196 -11.90 -26.24 -4.19
CA LEU A 196 -11.64 -27.37 -5.10
C LEU A 196 -11.56 -26.90 -6.56
N VAL A 197 -12.46 -26.00 -6.96
CA VAL A 197 -12.36 -25.31 -8.27
C VAL A 197 -11.06 -24.50 -8.31
N GLY A 198 -10.76 -23.76 -7.24
CA GLY A 198 -9.52 -22.99 -7.09
C GLY A 198 -8.25 -23.84 -7.20
N LYS A 199 -8.27 -25.07 -6.68
CA LYS A 199 -7.16 -26.03 -6.84
C LYS A 199 -6.90 -26.34 -8.30
N SER A 200 -7.94 -26.64 -9.08
CA SER A 200 -7.77 -26.97 -10.51
C SER A 200 -7.19 -25.80 -11.31
N ILE A 201 -7.59 -24.55 -10.96
CA ILE A 201 -7.04 -23.32 -11.56
C ILE A 201 -5.58 -23.15 -11.14
N TYR A 202 -5.25 -23.36 -9.85
CA TYR A 202 -3.90 -23.27 -9.33
C TYR A 202 -2.94 -24.25 -10.04
N GLU A 203 -3.34 -25.51 -10.15
CA GLU A 203 -2.56 -26.57 -10.81
C GLU A 203 -2.27 -26.23 -12.28
N LYS A 204 -3.22 -25.62 -12.97
CA LYS A 204 -3.09 -25.24 -14.39
C LYS A 204 -2.25 -23.97 -14.59
N THR A 205 -2.33 -22.99 -13.67
CA THR A 205 -1.91 -21.61 -13.96
C THR A 205 -0.79 -21.12 -13.02
N CYS A 206 -0.67 -21.65 -11.80
CA CYS A 206 0.17 -21.08 -10.75
C CYS A 206 1.40 -21.93 -10.40
N VAL A 207 1.28 -23.26 -10.55
CA VAL A 207 2.30 -24.25 -10.12
C VAL A 207 3.67 -23.99 -10.73
N SER A 208 3.73 -23.58 -11.99
CA SER A 208 5.00 -23.35 -12.70
C SER A 208 5.90 -22.31 -12.02
N CYS A 209 5.30 -21.36 -11.30
CA CYS A 209 6.04 -20.29 -10.60
C CYS A 209 6.03 -20.51 -9.08
N HIS A 210 4.88 -20.88 -8.49
CA HIS A 210 4.75 -20.94 -7.03
C HIS A 210 4.97 -22.34 -6.42
N GLY A 211 5.23 -23.35 -7.27
CA GLY A 211 5.39 -24.74 -6.83
C GLY A 211 4.04 -25.46 -6.60
N ALA A 212 4.04 -26.78 -6.69
CA ALA A 212 2.83 -27.58 -6.41
C ALA A 212 2.43 -27.51 -4.92
N ASP A 213 3.40 -27.29 -4.05
CA ASP A 213 3.24 -27.12 -2.62
C ASP A 213 3.04 -25.66 -2.18
N GLY A 214 3.05 -24.70 -3.13
CA GLY A 214 2.88 -23.27 -2.88
C GLY A 214 4.00 -22.62 -2.09
N GLN A 215 5.17 -23.26 -1.96
CA GLN A 215 6.30 -22.73 -1.18
C GLN A 215 7.19 -21.77 -1.98
N GLY A 216 6.81 -21.48 -3.24
CA GLY A 216 7.55 -20.56 -4.09
C GLY A 216 8.86 -21.12 -4.61
N VAL A 217 9.64 -20.29 -5.28
CA VAL A 217 10.92 -20.67 -5.90
C VAL A 217 12.01 -19.70 -5.53
N ARG A 218 13.16 -20.23 -5.12
CA ARG A 218 14.43 -19.53 -4.94
C ARG A 218 15.47 -20.07 -5.91
N LEU A 219 16.41 -19.24 -6.34
CA LEU A 219 17.54 -19.70 -7.14
C LEU A 219 18.50 -20.58 -6.34
N ASN A 220 18.65 -20.28 -5.05
CA ASN A 220 19.36 -21.09 -4.05
C ASN A 220 18.84 -20.73 -2.65
N GLU A 221 19.21 -21.51 -1.63
CA GLU A 221 18.73 -21.33 -0.24
C GLU A 221 19.01 -19.93 0.35
N ASN A 222 20.11 -19.30 -0.08
CA ASN A 222 20.52 -17.97 0.40
C ASN A 222 20.07 -16.81 -0.50
N SER A 223 19.21 -17.08 -1.50
CA SER A 223 18.68 -16.04 -2.37
C SER A 223 17.29 -15.58 -1.93
N LEU A 224 16.90 -14.38 -2.37
CA LEU A 224 15.52 -13.94 -2.31
C LEU A 224 14.63 -14.87 -3.15
N TYR A 225 13.35 -14.90 -2.82
CA TYR A 225 12.38 -15.58 -3.65
C TYR A 225 12.31 -14.94 -5.05
N GLN A 226 12.44 -15.77 -6.07
CA GLN A 226 12.09 -15.40 -7.43
C GLN A 226 10.56 -15.35 -7.57
N TYR A 227 9.87 -16.35 -7.01
CA TYR A 227 8.42 -16.38 -6.86
C TYR A 227 8.09 -16.70 -5.40
N PRO A 228 7.31 -15.87 -4.71
CA PRO A 228 7.12 -16.00 -3.27
C PRO A 228 6.25 -17.21 -2.90
N PRO A 229 6.37 -17.72 -1.66
CA PRO A 229 5.43 -18.67 -1.11
C PRO A 229 4.06 -18.02 -0.90
N LEU A 230 3.00 -18.80 -1.13
CA LEU A 230 1.62 -18.35 -1.01
C LEU A 230 0.95 -18.79 0.29
N TRP A 231 1.47 -19.85 0.93
CA TRP A 231 1.04 -20.36 2.23
C TRP A 231 2.21 -21.03 2.98
N GLY A 232 1.97 -21.57 4.18
CA GLY A 232 3.00 -22.19 5.01
C GLY A 232 3.72 -21.18 5.90
N LYS A 233 4.90 -21.55 6.39
CA LYS A 233 5.59 -20.82 7.46
C LYS A 233 6.23 -19.51 7.02
N ASP A 234 6.70 -19.42 5.77
CA ASP A 234 7.49 -18.29 5.26
C ASP A 234 6.64 -17.34 4.41
N THR A 235 5.37 -17.18 4.74
CA THR A 235 4.44 -16.28 4.07
C THR A 235 3.87 -15.24 5.02
N TYR A 236 2.95 -14.40 4.52
CA TYR A 236 2.20 -13.45 5.34
C TYR A 236 1.32 -14.16 6.37
N ASN A 237 1.09 -13.52 7.52
CA ASN A 237 0.27 -14.12 8.57
C ASN A 237 -1.24 -13.95 8.32
N ASP A 238 -2.05 -14.62 9.13
CA ASP A 238 -3.51 -14.65 9.00
C ASP A 238 -4.22 -13.31 9.27
N GLY A 239 -3.53 -12.32 9.84
CA GLY A 239 -4.01 -10.94 9.98
C GLY A 239 -3.79 -10.09 8.72
N ALA A 240 -3.04 -10.57 7.72
CA ALA A 240 -2.72 -9.82 6.53
C ALA A 240 -3.94 -9.56 5.63
N GLY A 241 -3.91 -8.45 4.89
CA GLY A 241 -4.95 -8.13 3.92
C GLY A 241 -5.12 -9.18 2.83
N MET A 242 -4.02 -9.81 2.42
CA MET A 242 -4.00 -10.88 1.40
C MET A 242 -4.64 -12.19 1.88
N HIS A 243 -4.83 -12.38 3.17
CA HIS A 243 -5.60 -13.50 3.70
C HIS A 243 -7.13 -13.34 3.52
N ARG A 244 -7.59 -12.20 3.06
CA ARG A 244 -8.98 -11.97 2.68
C ARG A 244 -9.19 -12.35 1.23
N VAL A 245 -10.11 -13.28 0.96
CA VAL A 245 -10.37 -13.82 -0.38
C VAL A 245 -10.65 -12.73 -1.40
N ILE A 246 -11.48 -11.73 -1.08
CA ILE A 246 -11.75 -10.61 -2.01
C ILE A 246 -10.45 -9.85 -2.35
N THR A 247 -9.63 -9.53 -1.35
CA THR A 247 -8.39 -8.79 -1.58
C THR A 247 -7.37 -9.60 -2.40
N ALA A 248 -7.27 -10.90 -2.13
CA ALA A 248 -6.39 -11.78 -2.89
C ALA A 248 -6.89 -11.94 -4.34
N ALA A 249 -8.19 -12.12 -4.54
CA ALA A 249 -8.79 -12.19 -5.88
C ALA A 249 -8.54 -10.93 -6.71
N GLU A 250 -8.74 -9.74 -6.11
CA GLU A 250 -8.46 -8.46 -6.76
C GLU A 250 -6.97 -8.35 -7.18
N PHE A 251 -6.04 -8.79 -6.32
CA PHE A 251 -4.61 -8.81 -6.65
C PHE A 251 -4.30 -9.81 -7.76
N ILE A 252 -4.81 -11.04 -7.64
CA ILE A 252 -4.58 -12.12 -8.61
C ILE A 252 -5.09 -11.71 -9.98
N LYS A 253 -6.31 -11.21 -10.08
CA LYS A 253 -6.91 -10.78 -11.35
C LYS A 253 -6.04 -9.78 -12.11
N GLY A 254 -5.55 -8.75 -11.44
CA GLY A 254 -4.80 -7.68 -12.09
C GLY A 254 -3.32 -7.97 -12.31
N ASN A 255 -2.79 -9.09 -11.75
CA ASN A 255 -1.34 -9.27 -11.69
C ASN A 255 -0.84 -10.68 -12.00
N MET A 256 -1.73 -11.68 -12.03
CA MET A 256 -1.32 -13.08 -12.21
C MET A 256 -2.02 -13.73 -13.41
N PRO A 257 -1.31 -14.55 -14.20
CA PRO A 257 0.12 -14.87 -14.10
C PRO A 257 1.02 -13.66 -14.30
N TYR A 258 2.09 -13.56 -13.50
CA TYR A 258 3.02 -12.43 -13.56
C TYR A 258 3.61 -12.27 -14.97
N LEU A 259 3.78 -11.04 -15.45
CA LEU A 259 4.18 -10.63 -16.80
C LEU A 259 3.13 -10.88 -17.91
N LEU A 260 2.06 -11.63 -17.65
CA LEU A 260 1.00 -11.85 -18.63
C LEU A 260 -0.23 -11.00 -18.32
N ALA A 261 -0.64 -10.97 -17.03
CA ALA A 261 -1.77 -10.15 -16.60
C ALA A 261 -1.36 -8.71 -16.32
N THR A 262 -2.21 -7.78 -16.75
CA THR A 262 -2.13 -6.37 -16.41
C THR A 262 -3.46 -5.89 -15.83
N TRP A 263 -3.45 -4.73 -15.21
CA TRP A 263 -4.65 -4.14 -14.58
C TRP A 263 -5.79 -3.92 -15.59
N ASP A 264 -5.46 -3.65 -16.85
CA ASP A 264 -6.39 -3.37 -17.98
C ASP A 264 -6.57 -4.58 -18.92
N ASN A 265 -5.76 -5.64 -18.78
CA ASN A 265 -5.88 -6.87 -19.54
C ASN A 265 -5.65 -8.09 -18.62
N PRO A 266 -6.59 -8.42 -17.75
CA PRO A 266 -6.51 -9.60 -16.90
C PRO A 266 -6.53 -10.91 -17.71
N VAL A 267 -5.81 -11.92 -17.23
CA VAL A 267 -5.81 -13.27 -17.83
C VAL A 267 -6.90 -14.14 -17.23
N LEU A 268 -7.11 -14.03 -15.92
CA LEU A 268 -8.13 -14.79 -15.20
C LEU A 268 -9.46 -14.01 -15.15
N SER A 269 -10.58 -14.72 -15.26
CA SER A 269 -11.91 -14.15 -15.01
C SER A 269 -12.09 -13.76 -13.54
N ASP A 270 -13.13 -13.03 -13.22
CA ASP A 270 -13.51 -12.66 -11.86
C ASP A 270 -13.72 -13.92 -10.99
N GLU A 271 -14.42 -14.90 -11.52
CA GLU A 271 -14.73 -16.17 -10.87
C GLU A 271 -13.46 -17.02 -10.66
N GLU A 272 -12.61 -17.15 -11.68
CA GLU A 272 -11.35 -17.89 -11.56
C GLU A 272 -10.42 -17.25 -10.49
N ALA A 273 -10.28 -15.93 -10.50
CA ALA A 273 -9.49 -15.23 -9.49
C ALA A 273 -10.07 -15.40 -8.07
N TYR A 274 -11.41 -15.43 -7.95
CA TYR A 274 -12.12 -15.63 -6.70
C TYR A 274 -11.92 -17.04 -6.13
N HIS A 275 -12.08 -18.09 -6.95
CA HIS A 275 -11.89 -19.47 -6.53
C HIS A 275 -10.43 -19.79 -6.19
N VAL A 276 -9.47 -19.35 -7.02
CA VAL A 276 -8.04 -19.61 -6.72
C VAL A 276 -7.57 -18.84 -5.49
N ALA A 277 -8.11 -17.63 -5.22
CA ALA A 277 -7.85 -16.92 -3.97
C ALA A 277 -8.34 -17.70 -2.74
N ALA A 278 -9.50 -18.36 -2.85
CA ALA A 278 -10.02 -19.24 -1.79
C ALA A 278 -9.12 -20.44 -1.55
N TYR A 279 -8.65 -21.10 -2.61
CA TYR A 279 -7.70 -22.20 -2.50
C TYR A 279 -6.41 -21.80 -1.80
N ILE A 280 -5.76 -20.71 -2.22
CA ILE A 280 -4.53 -20.19 -1.60
C ILE A 280 -4.76 -19.83 -0.12
N ASN A 281 -5.92 -19.31 0.23
CA ASN A 281 -6.25 -18.91 1.59
C ASN A 281 -6.90 -20.04 2.43
N SER A 282 -7.05 -21.25 1.89
CA SER A 282 -7.49 -22.42 2.66
C SER A 282 -6.38 -23.03 3.52
N PHE A 283 -5.13 -22.79 3.15
CA PHE A 283 -3.96 -23.38 3.82
C PHE A 283 -3.55 -22.61 5.08
N ASP A 284 -2.86 -23.33 5.97
CA ASP A 284 -2.29 -22.77 7.18
C ASP A 284 -1.17 -21.76 6.89
N ARG A 285 -1.07 -20.78 7.77
CA ARG A 285 -0.06 -19.72 7.75
C ARG A 285 0.27 -19.24 9.16
N PRO A 286 1.33 -18.43 9.37
CA PRO A 286 1.63 -17.90 10.69
C PRO A 286 0.43 -17.14 11.27
N GLN A 287 0.24 -17.26 12.56
CA GLN A 287 -0.83 -16.57 13.27
C GLN A 287 -0.35 -15.22 13.77
N LYS A 288 -1.09 -14.17 13.45
CA LYS A 288 -0.87 -12.85 14.04
C LYS A 288 -1.31 -12.86 15.50
N SER A 289 -0.43 -12.44 16.39
CA SER A 289 -0.80 -12.17 17.80
C SER A 289 -1.81 -11.03 17.88
N ASN A 290 -2.69 -11.06 18.89
CA ASN A 290 -3.60 -9.97 19.24
C ASN A 290 -4.49 -9.50 18.05
N LYS A 291 -5.04 -10.45 17.28
CA LYS A 291 -5.96 -10.15 16.14
C LYS A 291 -7.26 -9.50 16.57
N GLU A 292 -7.72 -9.77 17.79
CA GLU A 292 -8.93 -9.23 18.39
C GLU A 292 -8.87 -7.71 18.58
N ALA A 293 -7.67 -7.14 18.67
CA ALA A 293 -7.47 -5.69 18.71
C ALA A 293 -7.68 -5.02 17.34
N ASP A 294 -7.62 -5.78 16.24
CA ASP A 294 -7.92 -5.26 14.91
C ASP A 294 -9.40 -4.86 14.84
N PHE A 295 -9.66 -3.70 14.26
CA PHE A 295 -10.99 -3.12 14.10
C PHE A 295 -11.72 -2.95 15.46
N PRO A 296 -11.29 -2.00 16.32
CA PRO A 296 -11.99 -1.67 17.57
C PRO A 296 -13.47 -1.39 17.34
N ASP A 297 -13.81 -0.61 16.30
CA ASP A 297 -15.15 -0.57 15.74
C ASP A 297 -15.34 -1.73 14.74
N LYS A 298 -16.03 -2.78 15.19
CA LYS A 298 -16.28 -3.98 14.38
C LYS A 298 -17.11 -3.69 13.13
N LYS A 299 -17.88 -2.60 13.11
CA LYS A 299 -18.62 -2.16 11.92
C LYS A 299 -17.71 -1.80 10.75
N LEU A 300 -16.46 -1.43 11.02
CA LEU A 300 -15.46 -1.10 10.00
C LEU A 300 -14.69 -2.31 9.47
N LYS A 301 -14.89 -3.50 10.10
CA LYS A 301 -14.22 -4.73 9.65
C LYS A 301 -14.70 -5.14 8.27
N PRO A 302 -13.80 -5.42 7.30
CA PRO A 302 -14.19 -5.91 5.98
C PRO A 302 -14.98 -7.22 6.06
N VAL A 303 -15.99 -7.39 5.20
CA VAL A 303 -16.85 -8.59 5.21
C VAL A 303 -16.10 -9.88 4.94
N SER A 304 -14.98 -9.82 4.23
CA SER A 304 -14.11 -10.98 3.93
C SER A 304 -12.99 -11.20 4.95
N THR A 305 -13.08 -10.60 6.15
CA THR A 305 -12.09 -10.86 7.21
C THR A 305 -12.37 -12.21 7.85
N PRO A 306 -11.45 -13.21 7.75
CA PRO A 306 -11.74 -14.61 8.12
C PRO A 306 -11.66 -14.89 9.62
N TYR A 307 -11.53 -13.88 10.47
CA TYR A 307 -11.47 -14.02 11.93
C TYR A 307 -12.39 -13.02 12.64
N GLY A 308 -13.06 -13.49 13.69
CA GLY A 308 -13.96 -12.70 14.53
C GLY A 308 -13.24 -11.79 15.54
N PRO A 309 -13.99 -11.15 16.42
CA PRO A 309 -15.44 -11.08 16.37
C PRO A 309 -15.97 -10.16 15.27
N TRP A 310 -17.19 -10.40 14.78
CA TRP A 310 -17.93 -9.55 13.84
C TRP A 310 -19.11 -8.88 14.55
N THR A 311 -19.75 -7.89 13.91
CA THR A 311 -20.97 -7.24 14.42
C THR A 311 -22.24 -8.01 14.03
N ASP A 312 -22.12 -8.83 13.00
CA ASP A 312 -23.20 -9.64 12.44
C ASP A 312 -23.17 -11.09 12.97
N ALA A 313 -24.17 -11.90 12.57
CA ALA A 313 -24.32 -13.29 12.98
C ALA A 313 -23.94 -14.30 11.89
N PHE A 314 -23.30 -13.85 10.80
CA PHE A 314 -22.86 -14.76 9.75
C PHE A 314 -21.69 -15.63 10.23
N SER A 315 -21.57 -16.83 9.66
CA SER A 315 -20.55 -17.78 10.08
C SER A 315 -19.12 -17.34 9.67
N ALA A 316 -18.12 -17.82 10.43
CA ALA A 316 -16.72 -17.62 10.09
C ALA A 316 -16.37 -18.15 8.69
N GLU A 317 -17.02 -19.24 8.28
CA GLU A 317 -16.87 -19.84 6.95
C GLU A 317 -17.40 -18.89 5.87
N GLN A 318 -18.54 -18.21 6.10
CA GLN A 318 -19.07 -17.24 5.17
C GLN A 318 -18.21 -15.98 5.09
N HIS A 319 -17.65 -15.51 6.20
CA HIS A 319 -16.66 -14.44 6.20
C HIS A 319 -15.35 -14.83 5.50
N LYS A 320 -15.02 -16.12 5.46
CA LYS A 320 -13.81 -16.61 4.79
C LYS A 320 -14.00 -16.79 3.29
N TYR A 321 -15.12 -17.40 2.88
CA TYR A 321 -15.31 -17.85 1.50
C TYR A 321 -16.52 -17.24 0.79
N GLY A 322 -17.33 -16.44 1.46
CA GLY A 322 -18.59 -15.94 0.91
C GLY A 322 -19.75 -16.98 1.01
N PRO A 323 -20.88 -16.73 0.37
CA PRO A 323 -21.16 -15.54 -0.46
C PRO A 323 -21.17 -14.25 0.38
N PHE A 324 -20.58 -13.19 -0.15
CA PHE A 324 -20.40 -11.94 0.59
C PHE A 324 -21.57 -10.97 0.45
N GLN A 325 -22.38 -11.08 -0.61
CA GLN A 325 -23.51 -10.19 -0.87
C GLN A 325 -24.55 -10.19 0.27
N PRO A 326 -24.90 -11.33 0.90
CA PRO A 326 -25.82 -11.32 2.05
C PRO A 326 -25.25 -10.50 3.22
N ILE A 327 -23.94 -10.61 3.48
CA ILE A 327 -23.28 -9.83 4.53
C ILE A 327 -23.31 -8.33 4.18
N MET A 328 -22.95 -7.97 2.94
CA MET A 328 -22.96 -6.58 2.48
C MET A 328 -24.36 -5.97 2.57
N THR A 329 -25.37 -6.73 2.16
CA THR A 329 -26.79 -6.32 2.23
C THR A 329 -27.25 -6.10 3.67
N TYR A 330 -26.85 -6.97 4.60
CA TYR A 330 -27.12 -6.78 6.02
C TYR A 330 -26.53 -5.46 6.54
N TYR A 331 -25.25 -5.18 6.28
CA TYR A 331 -24.63 -3.94 6.71
C TYR A 331 -25.29 -2.70 6.11
N GLU A 332 -25.71 -2.76 4.84
CA GLU A 332 -26.39 -1.65 4.19
C GLU A 332 -27.80 -1.42 4.76
N LYS A 333 -28.60 -2.48 4.92
CA LYS A 333 -29.99 -2.37 5.40
C LYS A 333 -30.09 -2.09 6.90
N GLU A 334 -29.34 -2.82 7.72
CA GLU A 334 -29.46 -2.75 9.17
C GLU A 334 -28.60 -1.64 9.80
N LEU A 335 -27.48 -1.28 9.16
CA LEU A 335 -26.53 -0.34 9.74
C LEU A 335 -26.27 0.91 8.87
N GLY A 336 -26.88 0.99 7.69
CA GLY A 336 -26.66 2.10 6.74
C GLY A 336 -25.23 2.16 6.19
N LEU A 337 -24.49 1.03 6.24
CA LEU A 337 -23.06 0.98 5.88
C LEU A 337 -22.84 0.22 4.58
N LYS A 338 -22.50 0.92 3.51
CA LYS A 338 -22.16 0.29 2.24
C LYS A 338 -20.75 -0.35 2.32
N LYS A 339 -20.70 -1.67 2.27
CA LYS A 339 -19.47 -2.47 2.27
C LYS A 339 -19.12 -2.92 0.85
N SER A 340 -17.83 -2.99 0.53
CA SER A 340 -17.33 -3.47 -0.76
C SER A 340 -16.27 -4.58 -0.62
N LYS A 341 -15.87 -4.91 0.60
CA LYS A 341 -14.86 -5.95 0.92
C LYS A 341 -15.20 -6.66 2.21
#